data_d191938dab9ad17041033b57c7955576
#
_entry.id   d191938dab9ad17041033b57c7955576
#
_cell.length_a   1.000
_cell.length_b   1.000
_cell.length_c   1.000
_cell.angle_alpha   90.00
_cell.angle_beta   90.00
_cell.angle_gamma   90.00
#
_symmetry.space_group_name_H-M   'P 1'
#
loop_
_entity.id
_entity.type
_entity.pdbx_description
1 polymer ?
#
loop_
_entity_poly.entity_id
_entity_poly.type
_entity_poly.pdbx_seq_one_letter_code
_entity_poly.pdbx_strand_id
1 'polypeptide(L)'
;MANLEQTQSMLEMPGDRRASPGAAPLWPTVLRVAWLSIGLGLALEVLLLVLAAFTDTAGAGPKPFLSDLAQKISWSFIVCVGLAFGTTAAKAKEGVMGLLGLISAPLGFAVARAVHKGVKDALGVAGGAAAGASPFLIGGLKGIEYAVFGALLAWIGKRAMGLGAHVGAGLAIGLTFGIAIVAATVQAAAAPSTPVDLAAKGINEVMFPVGCALVLYASGAMAKKL
;
A
#
# COMPACT_ATOMS: atom_id res chain seq x y z
N MET A 1 -28.50 60.37 -12.43
CA MET A 1 -27.76 59.76 -11.31
C MET A 1 -28.08 58.30 -11.08
N ALA A 2 -28.55 57.56 -12.09
CA ALA A 2 -29.01 56.17 -11.92
C ALA A 2 -28.06 55.09 -12.56
N ASN A 3 -26.84 55.46 -12.98
CA ASN A 3 -25.95 54.57 -13.73
C ASN A 3 -24.65 54.19 -13.01
N LEU A 4 -24.44 54.62 -11.76
CA LEU A 4 -23.22 54.29 -11.00
C LEU A 4 -23.42 53.11 -10.04
N GLU A 5 -24.64 52.77 -9.64
CA GLU A 5 -24.91 51.62 -8.76
C GLU A 5 -24.89 50.27 -9.50
N GLN A 6 -25.18 50.24 -10.80
CA GLN A 6 -25.13 49.01 -11.60
C GLN A 6 -23.73 48.56 -11.94
N THR A 7 -22.73 49.44 -11.89
CA THR A 7 -21.33 49.08 -12.20
C THR A 7 -20.59 48.47 -11.01
N GLN A 8 -21.05 48.69 -9.79
CA GLN A 8 -20.46 48.07 -8.59
C GLN A 8 -20.87 46.62 -8.38
N SER A 9 -22.04 46.20 -8.88
CA SER A 9 -22.49 44.79 -8.73
C SER A 9 -21.78 43.81 -9.67
N MET A 10 -21.05 44.30 -10.66
CA MET A 10 -20.29 43.46 -11.63
C MET A 10 -18.83 43.19 -11.18
N LEU A 11 -18.37 43.79 -10.10
CA LEU A 11 -17.01 43.58 -9.55
C LEU A 11 -16.97 42.65 -8.37
N GLU A 12 -18.08 42.10 -7.92
CA GLU A 12 -18.07 40.96 -7.01
C GLU A 12 -17.59 39.71 -7.76
N MET A 13 -16.30 39.51 -7.75
CA MET A 13 -15.69 38.25 -8.20
C MET A 13 -16.34 37.10 -7.45
N PRO A 14 -16.81 36.04 -8.14
CA PRO A 14 -17.23 34.78 -7.47
C PRO A 14 -15.98 34.03 -7.01
N GLY A 15 -15.39 34.49 -5.95
CA GLY A 15 -14.10 34.01 -5.45
C GLY A 15 -14.13 33.44 -4.05
N ASP A 16 -15.23 32.94 -3.57
CA ASP A 16 -15.21 32.12 -2.36
C ASP A 16 -15.93 30.78 -2.63
N ARG A 17 -15.26 29.91 -3.38
CA ARG A 17 -15.59 28.49 -3.30
C ARG A 17 -15.20 28.01 -1.91
N ARG A 18 -16.11 28.24 -0.96
CA ARG A 18 -16.04 27.60 0.36
C ARG A 18 -15.81 26.11 0.11
N ALA A 19 -14.61 25.65 0.40
CA ALA A 19 -14.29 24.24 0.40
C ALA A 19 -15.37 23.52 1.22
N SER A 20 -16.01 22.51 0.65
CA SER A 20 -17.03 21.73 1.32
C SER A 20 -16.48 21.29 2.67
N PRO A 21 -17.18 21.56 3.81
CA PRO A 21 -16.69 21.14 5.12
C PRO A 21 -16.65 19.61 5.14
N GLY A 22 -15.46 19.01 5.09
CA GLY A 22 -15.29 17.58 5.29
C GLY A 22 -14.27 16.85 4.43
N ALA A 23 -13.74 17.43 3.35
CA ALA A 23 -12.67 16.78 2.59
C ALA A 23 -11.31 17.21 3.15
N ALA A 24 -10.54 16.25 3.71
CA ALA A 24 -9.14 16.51 4.07
C ALA A 24 -8.35 16.97 2.82
N PRO A 25 -7.45 17.94 2.95
CA PRO A 25 -6.66 18.41 1.82
C PRO A 25 -5.86 17.24 1.21
N LEU A 26 -6.03 17.03 -0.09
CA LEU A 26 -5.49 15.86 -0.81
C LEU A 26 -3.96 15.76 -0.66
N TRP A 27 -3.23 16.82 -1.01
CA TRP A 27 -1.77 16.78 -1.07
C TRP A 27 -1.08 16.52 0.26
N PRO A 28 -1.42 17.20 1.37
CA PRO A 28 -0.83 16.88 2.67
C PRO A 28 -1.11 15.45 3.12
N THR A 29 -2.27 14.89 2.78
CA THR A 29 -2.60 13.49 3.09
C THR A 29 -1.73 12.53 2.28
N VAL A 30 -1.63 12.74 0.97
CA VAL A 30 -0.80 11.92 0.07
C VAL A 30 0.66 11.98 0.49
N LEU A 31 1.22 13.15 0.78
CA LEU A 31 2.61 13.29 1.21
C LEU A 31 2.89 12.55 2.54
N ARG A 32 1.99 12.67 3.52
CA ARG A 32 2.14 11.91 4.78
C ARG A 32 2.12 10.41 4.55
N VAL A 33 1.17 9.93 3.76
CA VAL A 33 1.09 8.51 3.41
C VAL A 33 2.32 8.06 2.64
N ALA A 34 2.83 8.85 1.71
CA ALA A 34 4.05 8.56 0.96
C ALA A 34 5.26 8.34 1.90
N TRP A 35 5.50 9.25 2.85
CA TRP A 35 6.59 9.11 3.81
C TRP A 35 6.39 7.91 4.75
N LEU A 36 5.18 7.73 5.27
CA LEU A 36 4.88 6.59 6.14
C LEU A 36 5.01 5.25 5.41
N SER A 37 4.67 5.20 4.13
CA SER A 37 4.79 3.98 3.32
C SER A 37 6.24 3.61 2.99
N ILE A 38 7.13 4.59 2.83
CA ILE A 38 8.58 4.34 2.74
C ILE A 38 9.07 3.72 4.05
N GLY A 39 8.66 4.29 5.19
CA GLY A 39 8.95 3.73 6.51
C GLY A 39 8.40 2.32 6.69
N LEU A 40 7.21 2.03 6.17
CA LEU A 40 6.63 0.69 6.18
C LEU A 40 7.50 -0.31 5.40
N GLY A 41 7.90 0.03 4.17
CA GLY A 41 8.77 -0.83 3.36
C GLY A 41 10.09 -1.16 4.06
N LEU A 42 10.70 -0.14 4.68
CA LEU A 42 11.93 -0.31 5.47
C LEU A 42 11.69 -1.20 6.70
N ALA A 43 10.62 -0.95 7.46
CA ALA A 43 10.30 -1.72 8.66
C ALA A 43 10.07 -3.21 8.35
N LEU A 44 9.38 -3.51 7.25
CA LEU A 44 9.17 -4.89 6.81
C LEU A 44 10.46 -5.58 6.37
N GLU A 45 11.34 -4.85 5.69
CA GLU A 45 12.64 -5.42 5.31
C GLU A 45 13.49 -5.72 6.55
N VAL A 46 13.53 -4.80 7.52
CA VAL A 46 14.23 -5.01 8.79
C VAL A 46 13.63 -6.19 9.55
N LEU A 47 12.29 -6.33 9.59
CA LEU A 47 11.63 -7.47 10.23
C LEU A 47 12.07 -8.80 9.61
N LEU A 48 12.13 -8.88 8.27
CA LEU A 48 12.57 -10.10 7.58
C LEU A 48 14.07 -10.36 7.74
N LEU A 49 14.89 -9.31 7.82
CA LEU A 49 16.32 -9.44 8.12
C LEU A 49 16.54 -10.00 9.54
N VAL A 50 15.76 -9.54 10.51
CA VAL A 50 15.78 -10.06 11.88
C VAL A 50 15.38 -11.54 11.89
N LEU A 51 14.32 -11.92 11.17
CA LEU A 51 13.92 -13.32 11.02
C LEU A 51 15.07 -14.16 10.42
N ALA A 52 15.69 -13.67 9.34
CA ALA A 52 16.82 -14.35 8.70
C ALA A 52 18.01 -14.53 9.64
N ALA A 53 18.29 -13.54 10.50
CA ALA A 53 19.34 -13.62 11.50
C ALA A 53 19.06 -14.70 12.57
N PHE A 54 17.80 -14.85 13.00
CA PHE A 54 17.41 -15.90 13.95
C PHE A 54 17.40 -17.31 13.35
N THR A 55 17.37 -17.44 12.05
CA THR A 55 17.30 -18.74 11.35
C THR A 55 18.60 -19.11 10.63
N ASP A 56 19.70 -18.40 10.93
CA ASP A 56 21.01 -18.57 10.29
C ASP A 56 20.98 -18.51 8.74
N THR A 57 19.96 -17.86 8.19
CA THR A 57 19.79 -17.66 6.74
C THR A 57 20.25 -16.28 6.26
N ALA A 58 20.83 -15.47 7.15
CA ALA A 58 21.26 -14.10 6.88
C ALA A 58 22.48 -13.98 5.91
N GLY A 59 22.97 -15.08 5.35
CA GLY A 59 24.18 -15.15 4.53
C GLY A 59 24.11 -14.49 3.15
N ALA A 60 23.00 -13.88 2.75
CA ALA A 60 22.82 -13.34 1.41
C ALA A 60 23.60 -12.05 1.13
N GLY A 61 24.15 -11.38 2.14
CA GLY A 61 24.96 -10.16 1.98
C GLY A 61 24.11 -8.89 1.67
N PRO A 62 24.76 -7.71 1.50
CA PRO A 62 24.05 -6.43 1.37
C PRO A 62 23.35 -6.22 0.02
N LYS A 63 23.81 -6.87 -1.05
CA LYS A 63 23.24 -6.66 -2.39
C LYS A 63 21.79 -7.18 -2.53
N PRO A 64 21.46 -8.43 -2.14
CA PRO A 64 20.09 -8.89 -2.09
C PRO A 64 19.19 -8.03 -1.17
N PHE A 65 19.69 -7.64 -0.01
CA PHE A 65 18.98 -6.74 0.91
C PHE A 65 18.52 -5.44 0.22
N LEU A 66 19.42 -4.78 -0.54
CA LEU A 66 19.07 -3.54 -1.25
C LEU A 66 17.99 -3.75 -2.32
N SER A 67 18.03 -4.87 -3.04
CA SER A 67 17.01 -5.17 -4.05
C SER A 67 15.64 -5.46 -3.41
N ASP A 68 15.62 -6.18 -2.29
CA ASP A 68 14.40 -6.51 -1.55
C ASP A 68 13.81 -5.27 -0.87
N LEU A 69 14.66 -4.41 -0.30
CA LEU A 69 14.26 -3.13 0.26
C LEU A 69 13.62 -2.22 -0.81
N ALA A 70 14.26 -2.08 -1.96
CA ALA A 70 13.73 -1.28 -3.07
C ALA A 70 12.38 -1.80 -3.55
N GLN A 71 12.20 -3.12 -3.62
CA GLN A 71 10.93 -3.77 -3.94
C GLN A 71 9.84 -3.41 -2.92
N LYS A 72 10.12 -3.57 -1.61
CA LYS A 72 9.15 -3.33 -0.55
C LYS A 72 8.74 -1.86 -0.45
N ILE A 73 9.70 -0.94 -0.58
CA ILE A 73 9.41 0.49 -0.62
C ILE A 73 8.52 0.83 -1.82
N SER A 74 8.86 0.35 -3.02
CA SER A 74 8.07 0.62 -4.23
C SER A 74 6.65 0.07 -4.11
N TRP A 75 6.51 -1.15 -3.61
CA TRP A 75 5.20 -1.77 -3.36
C TRP A 75 4.37 -0.97 -2.36
N SER A 76 4.89 -0.73 -1.15
CA SER A 76 4.16 -0.05 -0.09
C SER A 76 3.78 1.37 -0.49
N PHE A 77 4.68 2.07 -1.19
CA PHE A 77 4.42 3.42 -1.70
C PHE A 77 3.23 3.43 -2.67
N ILE A 78 3.25 2.62 -3.72
CA ILE A 78 2.20 2.63 -4.75
C ILE A 78 0.85 2.24 -4.17
N VAL A 79 0.81 1.19 -3.35
CA VAL A 79 -0.45 0.68 -2.79
C VAL A 79 -1.03 1.63 -1.75
N CYS A 80 -0.22 2.08 -0.78
CA CYS A 80 -0.72 2.98 0.27
C CYS A 80 -1.12 4.35 -0.30
N VAL A 81 -0.36 4.91 -1.24
CA VAL A 81 -0.72 6.16 -1.91
C VAL A 81 -1.99 5.97 -2.76
N GLY A 82 -2.11 4.87 -3.49
CA GLY A 82 -3.32 4.54 -4.23
C GLY A 82 -4.56 4.52 -3.33
N LEU A 83 -4.50 3.84 -2.20
CA LEU A 83 -5.58 3.82 -1.21
C LEU A 83 -5.83 5.20 -0.58
N ALA A 84 -4.78 6.00 -0.35
CA ALA A 84 -4.91 7.33 0.23
C ALA A 84 -5.73 8.28 -0.67
N PHE A 85 -5.60 8.18 -1.99
CA PHE A 85 -6.45 8.93 -2.91
C PHE A 85 -7.94 8.63 -2.67
N GLY A 86 -8.29 7.38 -2.37
CA GLY A 86 -9.67 6.98 -2.05
C GLY A 86 -10.20 7.59 -0.75
N THR A 87 -9.32 7.90 0.21
CA THR A 87 -9.75 8.50 1.49
C THR A 87 -10.31 9.92 1.32
N THR A 88 -9.96 10.61 0.24
CA THR A 88 -10.40 11.98 -0.06
C THR A 88 -11.75 12.03 -0.78
N ALA A 89 -12.28 10.90 -1.25
CA ALA A 89 -13.59 10.83 -1.89
C ALA A 89 -14.70 11.14 -0.86
N ALA A 90 -15.53 12.14 -1.17
CA ALA A 90 -16.62 12.56 -0.28
C ALA A 90 -17.82 11.60 -0.31
N LYS A 91 -18.10 11.02 -1.49
CA LYS A 91 -19.22 10.08 -1.73
C LYS A 91 -18.68 8.75 -2.24
N ALA A 92 -19.41 7.66 -1.99
CA ALA A 92 -19.05 6.30 -2.44
C ALA A 92 -17.62 5.87 -2.05
N LYS A 93 -17.14 6.30 -0.89
CA LYS A 93 -15.76 6.12 -0.42
C LYS A 93 -15.33 4.65 -0.44
N GLU A 94 -16.22 3.74 -0.06
CA GLU A 94 -15.96 2.30 -0.06
C GLU A 94 -15.69 1.78 -1.48
N GLY A 95 -16.52 2.15 -2.45
CA GLY A 95 -16.33 1.77 -3.85
C GLY A 95 -15.07 2.38 -4.46
N VAL A 96 -14.80 3.66 -4.18
CA VAL A 96 -13.60 4.34 -4.70
C VAL A 96 -12.32 3.74 -4.11
N MET A 97 -12.27 3.51 -2.81
CA MET A 97 -11.11 2.87 -2.18
C MET A 97 -10.91 1.42 -2.64
N GLY A 98 -12.02 0.67 -2.83
CA GLY A 98 -11.95 -0.66 -3.39
C GLY A 98 -11.42 -0.66 -4.83
N LEU A 99 -11.92 0.22 -5.69
CA LEU A 99 -11.44 0.36 -7.07
C LEU A 99 -9.97 0.77 -7.14
N LEU A 100 -9.56 1.72 -6.31
CA LEU A 100 -8.16 2.15 -6.25
C LEU A 100 -7.25 1.03 -5.72
N GLY A 101 -7.71 0.22 -4.77
CA GLY A 101 -6.99 -0.98 -4.33
C GLY A 101 -6.87 -2.02 -5.46
N LEU A 102 -7.96 -2.25 -6.20
CA LEU A 102 -7.99 -3.16 -7.35
C LEU A 102 -6.97 -2.79 -8.44
N ILE A 103 -6.74 -1.50 -8.66
CA ILE A 103 -5.82 -1.00 -9.69
C ILE A 103 -4.40 -0.85 -9.14
N SER A 104 -4.25 -0.23 -7.96
CA SER A 104 -2.92 0.10 -7.42
C SER A 104 -2.13 -1.13 -7.01
N ALA A 105 -2.78 -2.21 -6.57
CA ALA A 105 -2.05 -3.40 -6.15
C ALA A 105 -1.43 -4.18 -7.33
N PRO A 106 -2.12 -4.51 -8.43
CA PRO A 106 -1.46 -5.10 -9.59
C PRO A 106 -0.37 -4.22 -10.19
N LEU A 107 -0.62 -2.91 -10.26
CA LEU A 107 0.38 -1.94 -10.73
C LEU A 107 1.61 -1.92 -9.82
N GLY A 108 1.39 -1.83 -8.50
CA GLY A 108 2.45 -1.88 -7.50
C GLY A 108 3.25 -3.17 -7.60
N PHE A 109 2.59 -4.30 -7.79
CA PHE A 109 3.23 -5.60 -7.97
C PHE A 109 4.14 -5.64 -9.21
N ALA A 110 3.65 -5.13 -10.33
CA ALA A 110 4.43 -5.07 -11.57
C ALA A 110 5.64 -4.15 -11.42
N VAL A 111 5.45 -2.94 -10.87
CA VAL A 111 6.52 -1.96 -10.66
C VAL A 111 7.54 -2.47 -9.64
N ALA A 112 7.11 -3.00 -8.52
CA ALA A 112 8.00 -3.52 -7.47
C ALA A 112 8.89 -4.67 -8.00
N ARG A 113 8.34 -5.56 -8.83
CA ARG A 113 9.12 -6.62 -9.50
C ARG A 113 10.11 -6.06 -10.50
N ALA A 114 9.73 -5.05 -11.29
CA ALA A 114 10.61 -4.40 -12.23
C ALA A 114 11.78 -3.69 -11.53
N VAL A 115 11.47 -2.97 -10.42
CA VAL A 115 12.48 -2.31 -9.58
C VAL A 115 13.42 -3.34 -8.96
N HIS A 116 12.89 -4.42 -8.37
CA HIS A 116 13.71 -5.49 -7.80
C HIS A 116 14.67 -6.08 -8.82
N LYS A 117 14.17 -6.42 -10.02
CA LYS A 117 15.00 -6.94 -11.11
C LYS A 117 16.06 -5.92 -11.53
N GLY A 118 15.66 -4.67 -11.77
CA GLY A 118 16.59 -3.61 -12.20
C GLY A 118 17.70 -3.35 -11.18
N VAL A 119 17.39 -3.37 -9.89
CA VAL A 119 18.40 -3.22 -8.82
C VAL A 119 19.32 -4.44 -8.78
N LYS A 120 18.80 -5.66 -8.89
CA LYS A 120 19.63 -6.88 -8.98
C LYS A 120 20.61 -6.84 -10.16
N ASP A 121 20.10 -6.50 -11.34
CA ASP A 121 20.90 -6.39 -12.54
C ASP A 121 22.02 -5.34 -12.38
N ALA A 122 21.69 -4.18 -11.82
CA ALA A 122 22.63 -3.09 -11.54
C ALA A 122 23.73 -3.48 -10.52
N LEU A 123 23.39 -4.33 -9.53
CA LEU A 123 24.30 -4.81 -8.50
C LEU A 123 25.08 -6.06 -8.92
N GLY A 124 24.85 -6.59 -10.14
CA GLY A 124 25.47 -7.82 -10.61
C GLY A 124 25.08 -9.06 -9.80
N VAL A 125 23.86 -9.07 -9.23
CA VAL A 125 23.32 -10.23 -8.54
C VAL A 125 22.69 -11.15 -9.58
N ALA A 126 23.23 -12.37 -9.72
CA ALA A 126 22.69 -13.33 -10.67
C ALA A 126 21.20 -13.59 -10.43
N GLY A 127 20.39 -13.26 -11.42
CA GLY A 127 18.97 -13.57 -11.42
C GLY A 127 18.77 -15.03 -11.78
N GLY A 128 18.40 -15.87 -10.82
CA GLY A 128 17.82 -17.18 -11.16
C GLY A 128 16.53 -16.97 -11.96
N ALA A 129 16.33 -17.75 -13.05
CA ALA A 129 15.05 -17.78 -13.72
C ALA A 129 13.98 -18.22 -12.70
N ALA A 130 13.14 -17.29 -12.30
CA ALA A 130 12.06 -17.59 -11.35
C ALA A 130 10.98 -18.39 -12.08
N ALA A 131 11.12 -19.70 -12.11
CA ALA A 131 10.00 -20.59 -12.30
C ALA A 131 9.10 -20.42 -11.07
N GLY A 132 7.96 -19.77 -11.25
CA GLY A 132 7.03 -19.44 -10.16
C GLY A 132 5.65 -19.15 -10.73
N ALA A 133 4.72 -18.83 -9.83
CA ALA A 133 3.35 -18.49 -10.22
C ALA A 133 3.31 -17.36 -11.25
N SER A 134 2.37 -17.46 -12.18
CA SER A 134 2.16 -16.42 -13.20
C SER A 134 2.04 -15.03 -12.56
N PRO A 135 2.81 -14.02 -13.01
CA PRO A 135 2.69 -12.67 -12.51
C PRO A 135 1.26 -12.11 -12.61
N PHE A 136 0.51 -12.53 -13.63
CA PHE A 136 -0.89 -12.14 -13.82
C PHE A 136 -1.79 -12.72 -12.73
N LEU A 137 -1.58 -14.01 -12.37
CA LEU A 137 -2.34 -14.65 -11.29
C LEU A 137 -2.08 -13.93 -9.95
N ILE A 138 -0.83 -13.76 -9.58
CA ILE A 138 -0.50 -13.10 -8.31
C ILE A 138 -0.95 -11.63 -8.33
N GLY A 139 -0.73 -10.91 -9.42
CA GLY A 139 -1.21 -9.53 -9.58
C GLY A 139 -2.73 -9.43 -9.46
N GLY A 140 -3.47 -10.36 -10.07
CA GLY A 140 -4.93 -10.43 -9.96
C GLY A 140 -5.40 -10.71 -8.53
N LEU A 141 -4.80 -11.70 -7.84
CA LEU A 141 -5.08 -11.99 -6.43
C LEU A 141 -4.80 -10.77 -5.54
N LYS A 142 -3.68 -10.07 -5.76
CA LYS A 142 -3.36 -8.81 -5.08
C LYS A 142 -4.38 -7.71 -5.36
N GLY A 143 -4.86 -7.62 -6.60
CA GLY A 143 -5.92 -6.69 -6.95
C GLY A 143 -7.20 -6.92 -6.15
N ILE A 144 -7.66 -8.16 -6.08
CA ILE A 144 -8.86 -8.54 -5.31
C ILE A 144 -8.64 -8.32 -3.81
N GLU A 145 -7.50 -8.75 -3.26
CA GLU A 145 -7.10 -8.53 -1.88
C GLU A 145 -7.25 -7.06 -1.49
N TYR A 146 -6.62 -6.17 -2.25
CA TYR A 146 -6.61 -4.75 -1.92
C TYR A 146 -7.90 -4.02 -2.32
N ALA A 147 -8.71 -4.58 -3.21
CA ALA A 147 -10.07 -4.10 -3.46
C ALA A 147 -10.95 -4.28 -2.23
N VAL A 148 -10.97 -5.51 -1.69
CA VAL A 148 -11.73 -5.83 -0.47
C VAL A 148 -11.18 -5.06 0.72
N PHE A 149 -9.85 -5.01 0.86
CA PHE A 149 -9.18 -4.27 1.93
C PHE A 149 -9.49 -2.77 1.90
N GLY A 150 -9.39 -2.12 0.74
CA GLY A 150 -9.70 -0.70 0.57
C GLY A 150 -11.16 -0.39 0.91
N ALA A 151 -12.11 -1.20 0.44
CA ALA A 151 -13.52 -1.04 0.79
C ALA A 151 -13.77 -1.20 2.29
N LEU A 152 -13.13 -2.19 2.93
CA LEU A 152 -13.22 -2.44 4.37
C LEU A 152 -12.63 -1.28 5.19
N LEU A 153 -11.47 -0.75 4.81
CA LEU A 153 -10.86 0.41 5.48
C LEU A 153 -11.73 1.66 5.36
N ALA A 154 -12.35 1.89 4.19
CA ALA A 154 -13.28 2.99 4.01
C ALA A 154 -14.50 2.87 4.92
N TRP A 155 -15.06 1.66 5.04
CA TRP A 155 -16.19 1.37 5.94
C TRP A 155 -15.82 1.58 7.41
N ILE A 156 -14.63 1.10 7.85
CA ILE A 156 -14.09 1.32 9.20
C ILE A 156 -13.91 2.82 9.47
N GLY A 157 -13.32 3.54 8.52
CA GLY A 157 -13.10 4.98 8.62
C GLY A 157 -14.39 5.79 8.70
N LYS A 158 -15.43 5.40 7.96
CA LYS A 158 -16.77 6.01 7.99
C LYS A 158 -17.45 5.85 9.36
N ARG A 159 -17.19 4.73 10.03
CA ARG A 159 -17.69 4.45 11.39
C ARG A 159 -16.78 5.02 12.49
N ALA A 160 -15.73 5.75 12.13
CA ALA A 160 -14.76 6.31 13.07
C ALA A 160 -14.16 5.28 14.05
N MET A 161 -14.01 4.03 13.59
CA MET A 161 -13.47 2.96 14.41
C MET A 161 -11.97 3.18 14.67
N GLY A 162 -11.50 2.74 15.84
CA GLY A 162 -10.14 2.97 16.31
C GLY A 162 -9.06 2.10 15.62
N LEU A 163 -7.83 2.24 16.11
CA LEU A 163 -6.64 1.54 15.62
C LEU A 163 -6.83 0.01 15.57
N GLY A 164 -7.44 -0.58 16.61
CA GLY A 164 -7.66 -2.02 16.68
C GLY A 164 -8.48 -2.57 15.51
N ALA A 165 -9.50 -1.83 15.04
CA ALA A 165 -10.30 -2.24 13.88
C ALA A 165 -9.49 -2.20 12.58
N HIS A 166 -8.61 -1.20 12.41
CA HIS A 166 -7.73 -1.11 11.25
C HIS A 166 -6.71 -2.25 11.23
N VAL A 167 -6.06 -2.54 12.35
CA VAL A 167 -5.12 -3.67 12.49
C VAL A 167 -5.85 -5.00 12.28
N GLY A 168 -7.03 -5.18 12.88
CA GLY A 168 -7.84 -6.38 12.71
C GLY A 168 -8.25 -6.62 11.25
N ALA A 169 -8.61 -5.56 10.52
CA ALA A 169 -8.89 -5.65 9.09
C ALA A 169 -7.64 -6.08 8.30
N GLY A 170 -6.48 -5.47 8.58
CA GLY A 170 -5.22 -5.86 7.93
C GLY A 170 -4.85 -7.30 8.18
N LEU A 171 -4.99 -7.78 9.44
CA LEU A 171 -4.74 -9.17 9.80
C LEU A 171 -5.71 -10.13 9.09
N ALA A 172 -7.00 -9.84 9.11
CA ALA A 172 -8.02 -10.70 8.49
C ALA A 172 -7.77 -10.84 6.98
N ILE A 173 -7.54 -9.73 6.29
CA ILE A 173 -7.24 -9.71 4.85
C ILE A 173 -5.90 -10.40 4.57
N GLY A 174 -4.84 -10.04 5.29
CA GLY A 174 -3.51 -10.61 5.10
C GLY A 174 -3.47 -12.11 5.34
N LEU A 175 -4.17 -12.63 6.35
CA LEU A 175 -4.26 -14.06 6.60
C LEU A 175 -5.06 -14.77 5.51
N THR A 176 -6.24 -14.23 5.14
CA THR A 176 -7.12 -14.89 4.15
C THR A 176 -6.47 -14.95 2.78
N PHE A 177 -6.04 -13.82 2.25
CA PHE A 177 -5.43 -13.74 0.91
C PHE A 177 -3.97 -14.20 0.93
N GLY A 178 -3.23 -13.93 2.01
CA GLY A 178 -1.84 -14.35 2.14
C GLY A 178 -1.68 -15.86 2.07
N ILE A 179 -2.54 -16.64 2.72
CA ILE A 179 -2.55 -18.10 2.60
C ILE A 179 -2.74 -18.52 1.14
N ALA A 180 -3.72 -17.93 0.45
CA ALA A 180 -4.00 -18.25 -0.95
C ALA A 180 -2.80 -17.89 -1.87
N ILE A 181 -2.19 -16.74 -1.68
CA ILE A 181 -1.04 -16.28 -2.46
C ILE A 181 0.21 -17.13 -2.20
N VAL A 182 0.49 -17.46 -0.94
CA VAL A 182 1.60 -18.35 -0.58
C VAL A 182 1.38 -19.73 -1.17
N ALA A 183 0.17 -20.30 -1.04
CA ALA A 183 -0.18 -21.59 -1.62
C ALA A 183 0.01 -21.61 -3.15
N ALA A 184 -0.51 -20.61 -3.86
CA ALA A 184 -0.33 -20.46 -5.30
C ALA A 184 1.15 -20.37 -5.70
N THR A 185 1.94 -19.61 -4.91
CA THR A 185 3.38 -19.44 -5.17
C THR A 185 4.15 -20.75 -4.95
N VAL A 186 3.82 -21.49 -3.90
CA VAL A 186 4.46 -22.78 -3.58
C VAL A 186 4.10 -23.86 -4.62
N GLN A 187 2.83 -23.94 -5.02
CA GLN A 187 2.38 -24.91 -6.04
C GLN A 187 3.06 -24.67 -7.39
N ALA A 188 3.38 -23.44 -7.72
CA ALA A 188 4.04 -23.09 -8.97
C ALA A 188 5.57 -23.08 -8.89
N ALA A 189 6.16 -23.32 -7.70
CA ALA A 189 7.61 -23.33 -7.53
C ALA A 189 8.23 -24.58 -8.14
N ALA A 190 9.34 -24.42 -8.87
CA ALA A 190 10.08 -25.53 -9.48
C ALA A 190 10.87 -26.37 -8.45
N ALA A 191 11.11 -25.81 -7.25
CA ALA A 191 11.80 -26.48 -6.15
C ALA A 191 11.02 -26.30 -4.84
N PRO A 192 11.12 -27.26 -3.90
CA PRO A 192 10.50 -27.15 -2.59
C PRO A 192 10.97 -25.87 -1.86
N SER A 193 10.02 -25.13 -1.28
CA SER A 193 10.32 -23.98 -0.42
C SER A 193 10.76 -24.50 0.96
N THR A 194 11.76 -23.88 1.55
CA THR A 194 12.14 -24.18 2.93
C THR A 194 11.09 -23.65 3.93
N PRO A 195 11.00 -24.17 5.16
CA PRO A 195 10.12 -23.61 6.18
C PRO A 195 10.38 -22.11 6.45
N VAL A 196 11.63 -21.68 6.37
CA VAL A 196 12.02 -20.27 6.55
C VAL A 196 11.50 -19.41 5.41
N ASP A 197 11.62 -19.88 4.15
CA ASP A 197 11.07 -19.16 2.99
C ASP A 197 9.54 -19.04 3.09
N LEU A 198 8.86 -20.08 3.56
CA LEU A 198 7.42 -20.05 3.78
C LEU A 198 7.03 -19.06 4.87
N ALA A 199 7.77 -19.07 5.99
CA ALA A 199 7.54 -18.11 7.07
C ALA A 199 7.78 -16.67 6.61
N ALA A 200 8.88 -16.40 5.91
CA ALA A 200 9.18 -15.08 5.36
C ALA A 200 8.10 -14.60 4.39
N LYS A 201 7.65 -15.45 3.47
CA LYS A 201 6.54 -15.14 2.55
C LYS A 201 5.25 -14.89 3.32
N GLY A 202 4.87 -15.75 4.26
CA GLY A 202 3.67 -15.61 5.07
C GLY A 202 3.66 -14.32 5.89
N ILE A 203 4.76 -14.01 6.57
CA ILE A 203 4.93 -12.76 7.32
C ILE A 203 4.78 -11.57 6.40
N ASN A 204 5.44 -11.59 5.25
CA ASN A 204 5.36 -10.52 4.27
C ASN A 204 3.90 -10.29 3.79
N GLU A 205 3.17 -11.36 3.45
CA GLU A 205 1.79 -11.27 2.97
C GLU A 205 0.82 -10.74 4.03
N VAL A 206 1.03 -11.10 5.31
CA VAL A 206 0.18 -10.64 6.42
C VAL A 206 0.55 -9.22 6.87
N MET A 207 1.83 -8.92 6.95
CA MET A 207 2.28 -7.63 7.51
C MET A 207 2.06 -6.45 6.58
N PHE A 208 2.02 -6.65 5.25
CA PHE A 208 1.74 -5.55 4.34
C PHE A 208 0.33 -4.96 4.50
N PRO A 209 -0.77 -5.71 4.50
CA PRO A 209 -2.11 -5.17 4.79
C PRO A 209 -2.19 -4.51 6.17
N VAL A 210 -1.58 -5.12 7.20
CA VAL A 210 -1.51 -4.52 8.55
C VAL A 210 -0.78 -3.18 8.52
N GLY A 211 0.38 -3.13 7.89
CA GLY A 211 1.17 -1.91 7.75
C GLY A 211 0.45 -0.82 6.95
N CYS A 212 -0.21 -1.17 5.84
CA CYS A 212 -1.03 -0.21 5.08
C CYS A 212 -2.19 0.33 5.93
N ALA A 213 -2.84 -0.50 6.74
CA ALA A 213 -3.89 -0.05 7.65
C ALA A 213 -3.35 0.95 8.68
N LEU A 214 -2.16 0.67 9.25
CA LEU A 214 -1.48 1.56 10.19
C LEU A 214 -1.10 2.89 9.55
N VAL A 215 -0.54 2.87 8.35
CA VAL A 215 -0.16 4.07 7.59
C VAL A 215 -1.36 4.98 7.34
N LEU A 216 -2.47 4.41 6.86
CA LEU A 216 -3.69 5.18 6.57
C LEU A 216 -4.34 5.72 7.85
N TYR A 217 -4.39 4.92 8.92
CA TYR A 217 -4.88 5.35 10.22
C TYR A 217 -4.04 6.49 10.80
N ALA A 218 -2.70 6.32 10.83
CA ALA A 218 -1.77 7.31 11.36
C ALA A 218 -1.85 8.64 10.58
N SER A 219 -1.88 8.57 9.24
CA SER A 219 -2.06 9.75 8.39
C SER A 219 -3.34 10.51 8.71
N GLY A 220 -4.46 9.79 8.91
CA GLY A 220 -5.74 10.37 9.31
C GLY A 220 -5.73 10.97 10.73
N ALA A 221 -5.06 10.32 11.68
CA ALA A 221 -4.92 10.81 13.05
C ALA A 221 -4.06 12.08 13.12
N MET A 222 -2.98 12.16 12.32
CA MET A 222 -2.12 13.36 12.21
C MET A 222 -2.87 14.53 11.58
N ALA A 223 -3.78 14.27 10.63
CA ALA A 223 -4.59 15.32 9.99
C ALA A 223 -5.56 16.01 10.95
N LYS A 224 -5.97 15.34 12.02
CA LYS A 224 -6.90 15.89 13.02
C LYS A 224 -6.22 16.76 14.08
N LYS A 225 -4.89 16.71 14.16
CA LYS A 225 -4.09 17.47 15.16
C LYS A 225 -3.53 18.80 14.61
N LEU A 226 -3.64 19.01 13.31
CA LEU A 226 -3.24 20.21 12.59
C LEU A 226 -4.46 21.07 12.23
#